data_d817d8dfe4dfda532b1f550a48085f07
#
_entry.id   d817d8dfe4dfda532b1f550a48085f07
#
_cell.length_a   1.000
_cell.length_b   1.000
_cell.length_c   1.000
_cell.angle_alpha   90.00
_cell.angle_beta   90.00
_cell.angle_gamma   90.00
#
_symmetry.space_group_name_H-M   'P 1'
#
loop_
_entity.id
_entity.type
_entity.pdbx_description
1 polymer ?
#
loop_
_entity_poly.entity_id
_entity_poly.type
_entity_poly.pdbx_seq_one_letter_code
_entity_poly.pdbx_strand_id
1 'polypeptide(L)'
;EHAYAPPYSSAKDPVNMAGFVAENILNKKSRIIQWRELAELPADTIRIDVRTHDEYKLGTIPGFINIPVDELREHLDELPKEKPIVVTCAVGLRGYLAYRILVQNGFKHVRNLSGGYKTWSVATAPIKEIVSHKPEIPESTSYGNSDSQINLLKVDACGLMCPGPVMQLKKNYEALKIGEQLQITATDQAFGKDVTSWCKMTGAE
;
A
#
# COMPACT_ATOMS: atom_id res chain seq x y z
N GLU A 1 4.24 26.78 1.01
CA GLU A 1 3.89 25.74 1.99
C GLU A 1 2.57 26.07 2.69
N HIS A 2 1.74 25.06 2.92
CA HIS A 2 0.54 25.21 3.73
C HIS A 2 0.92 25.26 5.22
N ALA A 3 0.15 26.02 5.98
CA ALA A 3 0.36 26.12 7.43
C ALA A 3 0.14 24.74 8.09
N TYR A 4 1.09 24.33 8.92
CA TYR A 4 0.98 23.10 9.70
C TYR A 4 0.25 23.39 11.02
N ALA A 5 -0.85 22.68 11.24
CA ALA A 5 -1.63 22.76 12.48
C ALA A 5 -1.57 21.42 13.24
N PRO A 6 -0.69 21.27 14.23
CA PRO A 6 -0.42 19.99 14.91
C PRO A 6 -1.64 19.21 15.39
N PRO A 7 -2.71 19.85 15.92
CA PRO A 7 -3.91 19.11 16.35
C PRO A 7 -4.71 18.47 15.23
N TYR A 8 -4.53 18.95 13.98
CA TYR A 8 -5.41 18.59 12.86
C TYR A 8 -4.66 17.96 11.67
N SER A 9 -3.34 18.08 11.61
CA SER A 9 -2.56 17.55 10.50
C SER A 9 -1.22 16.97 10.94
N SER A 10 -0.68 16.08 10.12
CA SER A 10 0.66 15.54 10.30
C SER A 10 1.72 16.50 9.75
N ALA A 11 2.93 16.46 10.32
CA ALA A 11 4.09 17.18 9.78
C ALA A 11 4.43 16.75 8.33
N LYS A 12 3.95 15.60 7.91
CA LYS A 12 4.04 15.09 6.52
C LYS A 12 2.73 15.30 5.79
N ASP A 13 2.29 16.54 5.70
CA ASP A 13 1.09 16.91 4.96
C ASP A 13 1.20 16.46 3.50
N PRO A 14 0.19 15.74 2.95
CA PRO A 14 0.25 15.21 1.58
C PRO A 14 0.44 16.28 0.50
N VAL A 15 -0.13 17.46 0.68
CA VAL A 15 -0.04 18.58 -0.29
C VAL A 15 1.39 19.13 -0.32
N ASN A 16 1.97 19.38 0.85
CA ASN A 16 3.37 19.81 0.95
C ASN A 16 4.32 18.74 0.39
N MET A 17 4.09 17.46 0.71
CA MET A 17 4.90 16.37 0.17
C MET A 17 4.79 16.26 -1.34
N ALA A 18 3.62 16.44 -1.92
CA ALA A 18 3.43 16.48 -3.37
C ALA A 18 4.19 17.67 -4.00
N GLY A 19 4.16 18.83 -3.37
CA GLY A 19 4.93 20.01 -3.78
C GLY A 19 6.43 19.75 -3.78
N PHE A 20 6.99 19.16 -2.71
CA PHE A 20 8.41 18.82 -2.63
C PHE A 20 8.83 17.78 -3.67
N VAL A 21 8.00 16.78 -3.94
CA VAL A 21 8.25 15.79 -4.99
C VAL A 21 8.27 16.49 -6.35
N ALA A 22 7.28 17.33 -6.65
CA ALA A 22 7.21 18.09 -7.90
C ALA A 22 8.43 19.01 -8.09
N GLU A 23 8.83 19.73 -7.04
CA GLU A 23 10.03 20.58 -7.06
C GLU A 23 11.30 19.76 -7.36
N ASN A 24 11.46 18.58 -6.72
CA ASN A 24 12.60 17.71 -6.97
C ASN A 24 12.66 17.23 -8.44
N ILE A 25 11.50 16.96 -9.04
CA ILE A 25 11.41 16.54 -10.44
C ILE A 25 11.76 17.73 -11.37
N LEU A 26 11.15 18.88 -11.16
CA LEU A 26 11.36 20.10 -11.96
C LEU A 26 12.84 20.54 -11.91
N ASN A 27 13.44 20.52 -10.74
CA ASN A 27 14.85 20.86 -10.53
C ASN A 27 15.83 19.73 -10.93
N LYS A 28 15.33 18.64 -11.54
CA LYS A 28 16.13 17.47 -11.96
C LYS A 28 16.90 16.80 -10.81
N LYS A 29 16.48 17.02 -9.57
CA LYS A 29 17.03 16.37 -8.37
C LYS A 29 16.51 14.93 -8.21
N SER A 30 15.42 14.58 -8.91
CA SER A 30 14.89 13.24 -8.98
C SER A 30 14.37 12.97 -10.39
N ARG A 31 14.64 11.76 -10.91
CA ARG A 31 14.05 11.25 -12.16
C ARG A 31 13.18 10.07 -11.82
N ILE A 32 11.93 10.13 -12.21
CA ILE A 32 10.97 9.06 -11.98
C ILE A 32 10.67 8.29 -13.26
N ILE A 33 10.12 7.10 -13.11
CA ILE A 33 9.55 6.27 -14.17
C ILE A 33 8.19 5.74 -13.67
N GLN A 34 7.22 5.66 -14.57
CA GLN A 34 5.90 5.09 -14.27
C GLN A 34 5.90 3.57 -14.51
N TRP A 35 5.04 2.85 -13.83
CA TRP A 35 4.98 1.39 -13.94
C TRP A 35 4.72 0.89 -15.36
N ARG A 36 3.97 1.64 -16.17
CA ARG A 36 3.70 1.31 -17.59
C ARG A 36 4.93 1.32 -18.45
N GLU A 37 5.87 2.20 -18.15
CA GLU A 37 7.11 2.37 -18.91
C GLU A 37 8.14 1.27 -18.63
N LEU A 38 7.91 0.41 -17.62
CA LEU A 38 8.83 -0.69 -17.28
C LEU A 38 8.96 -1.72 -18.40
N ALA A 39 7.91 -1.92 -19.19
CA ALA A 39 7.90 -2.84 -20.33
C ALA A 39 8.74 -2.33 -21.50
N GLU A 40 8.93 -1.01 -21.62
CA GLU A 40 9.63 -0.34 -22.70
C GLU A 40 11.12 -0.10 -22.40
N LEU A 41 11.57 -0.55 -21.22
CA LEU A 41 12.96 -0.37 -20.82
C LEU A 41 13.93 -1.18 -21.69
N PRO A 42 15.10 -0.61 -22.03
CA PRO A 42 16.18 -1.35 -22.66
C PRO A 42 16.51 -2.64 -21.91
N ALA A 43 16.83 -3.70 -22.64
CA ALA A 43 17.09 -5.02 -22.06
C ALA A 43 18.29 -5.04 -21.10
N ASP A 44 19.25 -4.14 -21.28
CA ASP A 44 20.43 -3.98 -20.45
C ASP A 44 20.19 -3.10 -19.20
N THR A 45 18.98 -2.63 -18.98
CA THR A 45 18.62 -1.84 -17.80
C THR A 45 18.70 -2.68 -16.53
N ILE A 46 19.48 -2.23 -15.57
CA ILE A 46 19.59 -2.83 -14.23
C ILE A 46 18.36 -2.42 -13.42
N ARG A 47 17.69 -3.39 -12.82
CA ARG A 47 16.46 -3.19 -12.05
C ARG A 47 16.68 -3.65 -10.63
N ILE A 48 16.64 -2.71 -9.67
CA ILE A 48 17.01 -2.96 -8.27
C ILE A 48 15.80 -2.72 -7.37
N ASP A 49 15.42 -3.74 -6.61
CA ASP A 49 14.45 -3.63 -5.51
C ASP A 49 15.22 -3.38 -4.21
N VAL A 50 15.05 -2.18 -3.65
CA VAL A 50 15.77 -1.75 -2.46
C VAL A 50 15.00 -1.99 -1.15
N ARG A 51 14.00 -2.86 -1.19
CA ARG A 51 13.29 -3.34 0.01
C ARG A 51 14.16 -4.35 0.75
N THR A 52 13.75 -4.68 1.97
CA THR A 52 14.40 -5.75 2.72
C THR A 52 14.31 -7.10 2.01
N HIS A 53 15.18 -8.03 2.34
CA HIS A 53 15.15 -9.38 1.78
C HIS A 53 13.83 -10.10 2.04
N ASP A 54 13.22 -9.87 3.20
CA ASP A 54 11.94 -10.51 3.54
C ASP A 54 10.76 -9.91 2.75
N GLU A 55 10.74 -8.59 2.55
CA GLU A 55 9.75 -7.97 1.66
C GLU A 55 9.89 -8.46 0.21
N TYR A 56 11.12 -8.66 -0.25
CA TYR A 56 11.40 -9.16 -1.59
C TYR A 56 10.93 -10.62 -1.77
N LYS A 57 11.18 -11.49 -0.78
CA LYS A 57 10.72 -12.89 -0.78
C LYS A 57 9.19 -13.02 -0.83
N LEU A 58 8.47 -12.06 -0.23
CA LEU A 58 7.00 -12.03 -0.27
C LEU A 58 6.44 -11.65 -1.65
N GLY A 59 7.26 -11.18 -2.57
CA GLY A 59 6.91 -10.85 -3.92
C GLY A 59 7.68 -9.63 -4.43
N THR A 60 8.03 -9.63 -5.71
CA THR A 60 8.76 -8.54 -6.37
C THR A 60 8.29 -8.34 -7.80
N ILE A 61 8.75 -7.26 -8.42
CA ILE A 61 8.53 -7.01 -9.85
C ILE A 61 9.47 -7.94 -10.64
N PRO A 62 8.97 -8.70 -11.64
CA PRO A 62 9.83 -9.58 -12.42
C PRO A 62 11.04 -8.87 -13.03
N GLY A 63 12.21 -9.49 -12.90
CA GLY A 63 13.48 -8.97 -13.42
C GLY A 63 14.17 -7.95 -12.51
N PHE A 64 13.64 -7.64 -11.33
CA PHE A 64 14.34 -6.86 -10.32
C PHE A 64 15.19 -7.77 -9.44
N ILE A 65 16.44 -7.36 -9.18
CA ILE A 65 17.33 -7.95 -8.19
C ILE A 65 17.17 -7.23 -6.85
N ASN A 66 17.42 -7.93 -5.75
CA ASN A 66 17.29 -7.32 -4.42
C ASN A 66 18.65 -6.84 -3.92
N ILE A 67 18.75 -5.56 -3.68
CA ILE A 67 19.84 -4.92 -2.96
C ILE A 67 19.22 -3.92 -1.98
N PRO A 68 19.03 -4.27 -0.70
CA PRO A 68 18.43 -3.38 0.27
C PRO A 68 19.11 -2.02 0.33
N VAL A 69 18.34 -0.95 0.57
CA VAL A 69 18.89 0.43 0.57
C VAL A 69 20.03 0.60 1.57
N ASP A 70 19.99 -0.13 2.68
CA ASP A 70 21.02 -0.07 3.73
C ASP A 70 22.33 -0.74 3.29
N GLU A 71 22.28 -1.72 2.41
CA GLU A 71 23.42 -2.46 1.85
C GLU A 71 23.91 -1.86 0.52
N LEU A 72 23.11 -1.00 -0.12
CA LEU A 72 23.37 -0.50 -1.48
C LEU A 72 24.77 0.14 -1.63
N ARG A 73 25.29 0.77 -0.57
CA ARG A 73 26.60 1.41 -0.62
C ARG A 73 27.75 0.41 -0.77
N GLU A 74 27.59 -0.79 -0.26
CA GLU A 74 28.58 -1.87 -0.35
C GLU A 74 28.65 -2.48 -1.75
N HIS A 75 27.56 -2.34 -2.53
CA HIS A 75 27.42 -2.89 -3.88
C HIS A 75 27.69 -1.87 -5.02
N LEU A 76 28.08 -0.64 -4.69
CA LEU A 76 28.26 0.40 -5.72
C LEU A 76 29.33 0.06 -6.77
N ASP A 77 30.39 -0.62 -6.37
CA ASP A 77 31.50 -0.98 -7.27
C ASP A 77 31.15 -2.15 -8.20
N GLU A 78 30.12 -2.92 -7.87
CA GLU A 78 29.59 -4.01 -8.70
C GLU A 78 28.65 -3.52 -9.80
N LEU A 79 28.16 -2.29 -9.67
CA LEU A 79 27.16 -1.72 -10.58
C LEU A 79 27.84 -0.90 -11.68
N PRO A 80 27.53 -1.15 -12.98
CA PRO A 80 28.09 -0.37 -14.08
C PRO A 80 27.48 1.03 -14.13
N LYS A 81 28.31 2.07 -13.98
CA LYS A 81 27.87 3.47 -13.86
C LYS A 81 27.22 4.04 -15.11
N GLU A 82 27.55 3.52 -16.28
CA GLU A 82 27.04 4.02 -17.55
C GLU A 82 25.72 3.37 -17.98
N LYS A 83 25.31 2.25 -17.36
CA LYS A 83 24.05 1.57 -17.69
C LYS A 83 22.84 2.26 -17.06
N PRO A 84 21.68 2.18 -17.71
CA PRO A 84 20.44 2.62 -17.10
C PRO A 84 20.10 1.78 -15.85
N ILE A 85 19.72 2.44 -14.78
CA ILE A 85 19.29 1.81 -13.52
C ILE A 85 17.89 2.28 -13.17
N VAL A 86 17.02 1.33 -12.82
CA VAL A 86 15.72 1.62 -12.21
C VAL A 86 15.70 1.05 -10.82
N VAL A 87 15.39 1.88 -9.83
CA VAL A 87 15.22 1.46 -8.44
C VAL A 87 13.75 1.45 -8.05
N THR A 88 13.36 0.49 -7.22
CA THR A 88 12.01 0.42 -6.63
C THR A 88 12.10 0.12 -5.14
N CYS A 89 11.07 0.53 -4.41
CA CYS A 89 10.83 0.06 -3.05
C CYS A 89 9.33 -0.19 -2.84
N ALA A 90 8.83 -0.22 -1.62
CA ALA A 90 7.40 -0.44 -1.37
C ALA A 90 6.51 0.67 -1.97
N VAL A 91 6.83 1.95 -1.72
CA VAL A 91 5.98 3.10 -2.11
C VAL A 91 6.73 4.29 -2.72
N GLY A 92 8.08 4.33 -2.68
CA GLY A 92 8.88 5.37 -3.35
C GLY A 92 9.96 6.04 -2.50
N LEU A 93 9.83 6.14 -1.17
CA LEU A 93 10.80 6.86 -0.32
C LEU A 93 12.18 6.21 -0.30
N ARG A 94 12.28 4.91 0.02
CA ARG A 94 13.57 4.19 -0.01
C ARG A 94 14.16 4.17 -1.42
N GLY A 95 13.31 4.08 -2.46
CA GLY A 95 13.72 4.23 -3.85
C GLY A 95 14.31 5.61 -4.14
N TYR A 96 13.75 6.68 -3.60
CA TYR A 96 14.33 8.02 -3.69
C TYR A 96 15.69 8.12 -2.99
N LEU A 97 15.83 7.52 -1.80
CA LEU A 97 17.12 7.49 -1.09
C LEU A 97 18.17 6.72 -1.90
N ALA A 98 17.83 5.56 -2.44
CA ALA A 98 18.70 4.78 -3.32
C ALA A 98 19.07 5.57 -4.59
N TYR A 99 18.12 6.24 -5.23
CA TYR A 99 18.39 7.15 -6.35
C TYR A 99 19.43 8.19 -5.98
N ARG A 100 19.27 8.84 -4.82
CA ARG A 100 20.25 9.87 -4.35
C ARG A 100 21.63 9.28 -4.09
N ILE A 101 21.71 8.10 -3.46
CA ILE A 101 22.97 7.40 -3.24
C ILE A 101 23.68 7.14 -4.59
N LEU A 102 22.97 6.55 -5.55
CA LEU A 102 23.55 6.23 -6.85
C LEU A 102 24.02 7.49 -7.60
N VAL A 103 23.17 8.51 -7.71
CA VAL A 103 23.51 9.75 -8.44
C VAL A 103 24.73 10.46 -7.80
N GLN A 104 24.80 10.50 -6.47
CA GLN A 104 25.93 11.09 -5.75
C GLN A 104 27.24 10.31 -5.94
N ASN A 105 27.15 9.02 -6.30
CA ASN A 105 28.32 8.18 -6.60
C ASN A 105 28.60 8.05 -8.12
N GLY A 106 28.05 8.98 -8.92
CA GLY A 106 28.40 9.14 -10.33
C GLY A 106 27.59 8.31 -11.33
N PHE A 107 26.50 7.67 -10.91
CA PHE A 107 25.59 6.98 -11.82
C PHE A 107 24.72 8.00 -12.57
N LYS A 108 24.78 8.01 -13.90
CA LYS A 108 24.17 9.06 -14.74
C LYS A 108 22.70 8.80 -15.10
N HIS A 109 22.33 7.53 -15.23
CA HIS A 109 21.06 7.10 -15.82
C HIS A 109 20.20 6.36 -14.82
N VAL A 110 19.91 6.99 -13.67
CA VAL A 110 19.07 6.41 -12.60
C VAL A 110 17.67 6.97 -12.66
N ARG A 111 16.68 6.12 -12.44
CA ARG A 111 15.25 6.49 -12.27
C ARG A 111 14.64 5.75 -11.10
N ASN A 112 13.72 6.40 -10.38
CA ASN A 112 12.97 5.80 -9.27
C ASN A 112 11.55 5.46 -9.74
N LEU A 113 11.09 4.24 -9.51
CA LEU A 113 9.73 3.82 -9.83
C LEU A 113 8.72 4.53 -8.93
N SER A 114 7.88 5.36 -9.57
CA SER A 114 6.82 6.11 -8.89
C SER A 114 5.80 5.15 -8.30
N GLY A 115 5.46 5.33 -7.00
CA GLY A 115 4.53 4.48 -6.28
C GLY A 115 5.06 3.09 -5.91
N GLY A 116 6.25 2.71 -6.39
CA GLY A 116 6.96 1.48 -6.03
C GLY A 116 6.20 0.19 -6.34
N TYR A 117 6.59 -0.88 -5.64
CA TYR A 117 6.00 -2.21 -5.77
C TYR A 117 4.48 -2.21 -5.50
N LYS A 118 4.02 -1.43 -4.52
CA LYS A 118 2.59 -1.40 -4.14
C LYS A 118 1.72 -0.90 -5.29
N THR A 119 2.12 0.16 -5.98
CA THR A 119 1.38 0.66 -7.14
C THR A 119 1.44 -0.31 -8.29
N TRP A 120 2.63 -0.85 -8.59
CA TRP A 120 2.81 -1.82 -9.67
C TRP A 120 1.95 -3.07 -9.45
N SER A 121 1.98 -3.67 -8.27
CA SER A 121 1.27 -4.91 -7.96
C SER A 121 -0.25 -4.77 -8.08
N VAL A 122 -0.80 -3.63 -7.67
CA VAL A 122 -2.24 -3.33 -7.82
C VAL A 122 -2.60 -3.08 -9.28
N ALA A 123 -1.77 -2.30 -9.99
CA ALA A 123 -2.03 -1.91 -11.38
C ALA A 123 -1.90 -3.07 -12.38
N THR A 124 -1.11 -4.10 -12.05
CA THR A 124 -0.89 -5.29 -12.89
C THR A 124 -1.64 -6.51 -12.40
N ALA A 125 -2.34 -6.41 -11.27
CA ALA A 125 -3.18 -7.49 -10.78
C ALA A 125 -4.24 -7.85 -11.84
N PRO A 126 -4.50 -9.14 -12.08
CA PRO A 126 -5.59 -9.53 -12.97
C PRO A 126 -6.88 -8.92 -12.43
N ILE A 127 -7.62 -8.23 -13.30
CA ILE A 127 -8.96 -7.74 -12.97
C ILE A 127 -9.79 -9.00 -12.71
N LYS A 128 -10.00 -9.32 -11.42
CA LYS A 128 -11.08 -10.24 -11.08
C LYS A 128 -12.34 -9.52 -11.57
N GLU A 129 -13.05 -10.15 -12.51
CA GLU A 129 -14.40 -9.70 -12.83
C GLU A 129 -15.09 -9.50 -11.50
N ILE A 130 -15.40 -8.26 -11.18
CA ILE A 130 -16.33 -7.96 -10.11
C ILE A 130 -17.64 -8.50 -10.66
N VAL A 131 -17.93 -9.76 -10.34
CA VAL A 131 -19.31 -10.25 -10.47
C VAL A 131 -20.08 -9.24 -9.64
N SER A 132 -20.77 -8.35 -10.35
CA SER A 132 -21.65 -7.37 -9.74
C SER A 132 -22.76 -8.19 -9.10
N HIS A 133 -22.53 -8.67 -7.89
CA HIS A 133 -23.64 -8.98 -7.03
C HIS A 133 -24.33 -7.65 -6.79
N LYS A 134 -25.26 -7.34 -7.69
CA LYS A 134 -26.34 -6.40 -7.39
C LYS A 134 -26.83 -6.84 -6.02
N PRO A 135 -26.74 -6.00 -4.97
CA PRO A 135 -27.31 -6.39 -3.71
C PRO A 135 -28.78 -6.62 -3.99
N GLU A 136 -29.20 -7.88 -4.00
CA GLU A 136 -30.59 -8.22 -3.88
C GLU A 136 -30.98 -7.69 -2.50
N ILE A 137 -31.68 -6.58 -2.48
CA ILE A 137 -32.40 -6.10 -1.31
C ILE A 137 -33.40 -7.21 -1.01
N PRO A 138 -33.28 -7.98 0.08
CA PRO A 138 -34.28 -8.95 0.40
C PRO A 138 -35.59 -8.19 0.64
N GLU A 139 -36.57 -8.42 -0.22
CA GLU A 139 -37.92 -8.03 0.07
C GLU A 139 -38.28 -8.57 1.46
N SER A 140 -38.86 -7.70 2.25
CA SER A 140 -39.32 -7.93 3.60
C SER A 140 -40.00 -9.31 3.77
N THR A 141 -39.28 -10.24 4.40
CA THR A 141 -39.87 -11.49 4.85
C THR A 141 -40.36 -11.33 6.28
N SER A 142 -41.67 -11.51 6.41
CA SER A 142 -42.45 -11.58 7.63
C SER A 142 -41.82 -12.47 8.71
N TYR A 143 -41.85 -11.97 9.94
CA TYR A 143 -41.46 -12.68 11.16
C TYR A 143 -42.36 -13.91 11.39
N GLY A 144 -41.76 -15.08 11.40
CA GLY A 144 -42.35 -16.33 11.88
C GLY A 144 -41.39 -16.98 12.89
N ASN A 145 -41.97 -17.39 14.00
CA ASN A 145 -41.36 -17.83 15.26
C ASN A 145 -40.45 -19.07 15.18
N SER A 146 -39.52 -19.08 16.17
CA SER A 146 -38.91 -20.21 16.93
C SER A 146 -37.81 -21.01 16.26
N ASP A 147 -36.65 -20.82 16.75
CA ASP A 147 -35.66 -21.70 17.34
C ASP A 147 -34.29 -20.98 17.37
N SER A 148 -33.57 -21.14 18.44
CA SER A 148 -32.28 -20.47 18.78
C SER A 148 -31.23 -20.47 17.66
N GLN A 149 -31.43 -19.63 16.65
CA GLN A 149 -30.40 -19.28 15.68
C GLN A 149 -29.71 -18.00 16.13
N ILE A 150 -28.44 -18.15 16.47
CA ILE A 150 -27.55 -17.02 16.68
C ILE A 150 -27.58 -16.17 15.40
N ASN A 151 -28.17 -14.97 15.49
CA ASN A 151 -28.19 -14.03 14.37
C ASN A 151 -26.77 -13.57 14.08
N LEU A 152 -26.17 -14.06 13.01
CA LEU A 152 -24.82 -13.68 12.57
C LEU A 152 -24.92 -12.59 11.49
N LEU A 153 -24.59 -11.36 11.86
CA LEU A 153 -24.47 -10.26 10.91
C LEU A 153 -23.12 -10.34 10.19
N LYS A 154 -23.13 -10.51 8.88
CA LYS A 154 -21.91 -10.54 8.05
C LYS A 154 -21.69 -9.19 7.38
N VAL A 155 -20.51 -8.62 7.55
CA VAL A 155 -20.09 -7.33 6.97
C VAL A 155 -18.85 -7.53 6.14
N ASP A 156 -18.89 -7.08 4.89
CA ASP A 156 -17.73 -7.07 4.00
C ASP A 156 -17.09 -5.67 4.00
N ALA A 157 -15.87 -5.60 4.47
CA ALA A 157 -15.03 -4.40 4.47
C ALA A 157 -13.77 -4.59 3.59
N CYS A 158 -13.81 -5.56 2.65
CA CYS A 158 -12.73 -5.77 1.71
C CYS A 158 -12.52 -4.55 0.82
N GLY A 159 -11.25 -4.23 0.55
CA GLY A 159 -10.87 -3.05 -0.23
C GLY A 159 -10.86 -1.73 0.53
N LEU A 160 -11.38 -1.69 1.75
CA LEU A 160 -11.23 -0.53 2.62
C LEU A 160 -9.85 -0.54 3.28
N MET A 161 -9.23 0.64 3.39
CA MET A 161 -7.99 0.85 4.14
C MET A 161 -8.31 1.45 5.52
N CYS A 162 -7.43 1.20 6.50
CA CYS A 162 -7.54 1.82 7.83
C CYS A 162 -7.74 3.35 7.73
N PRO A 163 -8.73 3.96 8.44
CA PRO A 163 -9.59 3.35 9.49
C PRO A 163 -10.92 2.74 8.97
N GLY A 164 -11.12 2.60 7.67
CA GLY A 164 -12.38 2.19 7.06
C GLY A 164 -12.97 0.91 7.65
N PRO A 165 -12.25 -0.22 7.72
CA PRO A 165 -12.76 -1.47 8.28
C PRO A 165 -13.15 -1.35 9.75
N VAL A 166 -12.38 -0.61 10.57
CA VAL A 166 -12.66 -0.38 11.99
C VAL A 166 -13.92 0.49 12.17
N MET A 167 -14.13 1.47 11.30
CA MET A 167 -15.36 2.28 11.31
C MET A 167 -16.60 1.45 10.95
N GLN A 168 -16.49 0.53 9.98
CA GLN A 168 -17.56 -0.41 9.65
C GLN A 168 -17.85 -1.36 10.81
N LEU A 169 -16.80 -1.89 11.46
CA LEU A 169 -16.93 -2.69 12.67
C LEU A 169 -17.72 -1.95 13.74
N LYS A 170 -17.29 -0.74 14.11
CA LYS A 170 -17.93 0.09 15.15
C LYS A 170 -19.40 0.34 14.84
N LYS A 171 -19.69 0.82 13.63
CA LYS A 171 -21.08 1.11 13.19
C LYS A 171 -22.01 -0.09 13.31
N ASN A 172 -21.55 -1.26 12.88
CA ASN A 172 -22.38 -2.46 12.89
C ASN A 172 -22.45 -3.06 14.30
N TYR A 173 -21.40 -2.97 15.10
CA TYR A 173 -21.41 -3.38 16.51
C TYR A 173 -22.41 -2.58 17.35
N GLU A 174 -22.47 -1.25 17.17
CA GLU A 174 -23.43 -0.38 17.87
C GLU A 174 -24.91 -0.69 17.52
N ALA A 175 -25.13 -1.37 16.39
CA ALA A 175 -26.45 -1.76 15.96
C ALA A 175 -26.87 -3.17 16.45
N LEU A 176 -25.93 -3.97 16.99
CA LEU A 176 -26.20 -5.32 17.49
C LEU A 176 -27.03 -5.32 18.77
N LYS A 177 -27.89 -6.30 18.87
CA LYS A 177 -28.59 -6.61 20.12
C LYS A 177 -27.78 -7.62 20.94
N ILE A 178 -28.05 -7.66 22.24
CA ILE A 178 -27.42 -8.62 23.14
C ILE A 178 -27.66 -10.06 22.64
N GLY A 179 -26.60 -10.82 22.43
CA GLY A 179 -26.65 -12.19 21.94
C GLY A 179 -26.51 -12.35 20.41
N GLU A 180 -26.44 -11.25 19.66
CA GLU A 180 -26.13 -11.30 18.23
C GLU A 180 -24.61 -11.30 17.99
N GLN A 181 -24.19 -11.89 16.88
CA GLN A 181 -22.77 -11.96 16.49
C GLN A 181 -22.51 -11.16 15.22
N LEU A 182 -21.34 -10.55 15.13
CA LEU A 182 -20.85 -9.83 13.97
C LEU A 182 -19.62 -10.53 13.39
N GLN A 183 -19.67 -10.88 12.13
CA GLN A 183 -18.52 -11.33 11.36
C GLN A 183 -18.15 -10.25 10.35
N ILE A 184 -16.90 -9.74 10.43
CA ILE A 184 -16.40 -8.77 9.46
C ILE A 184 -15.21 -9.33 8.72
N THR A 185 -15.21 -9.17 7.39
CA THR A 185 -14.10 -9.57 6.51
C THR A 185 -13.42 -8.32 5.97
N ALA A 186 -12.09 -8.26 6.07
CA ALA A 186 -11.31 -7.15 5.54
C ALA A 186 -10.00 -7.67 4.92
N THR A 187 -9.49 -6.93 3.92
CA THR A 187 -8.22 -7.23 3.24
C THR A 187 -7.05 -6.40 3.76
N ASP A 188 -7.31 -5.45 4.67
CA ASP A 188 -6.27 -4.63 5.30
C ASP A 188 -5.46 -5.48 6.30
N GLN A 189 -4.13 -5.54 6.11
CA GLN A 189 -3.23 -6.34 6.95
C GLN A 189 -3.16 -5.86 8.41
N ALA A 190 -3.44 -4.57 8.67
CA ALA A 190 -3.45 -4.01 10.01
C ALA A 190 -4.75 -4.34 10.77
N PHE A 191 -5.83 -4.64 10.05
CA PHE A 191 -7.17 -4.81 10.61
C PHE A 191 -7.24 -5.82 11.75
N GLY A 192 -6.55 -6.95 11.67
CA GLY A 192 -6.55 -7.96 12.71
C GLY A 192 -6.00 -7.45 14.06
N LYS A 193 -4.96 -6.62 14.04
CA LYS A 193 -4.40 -5.97 15.24
C LYS A 193 -5.34 -4.89 15.78
N ASP A 194 -5.91 -4.11 14.87
CA ASP A 194 -6.80 -3.00 15.19
C ASP A 194 -8.10 -3.51 15.84
N VAL A 195 -8.69 -4.58 15.31
CA VAL A 195 -9.86 -5.27 15.88
C VAL A 195 -9.55 -5.79 17.29
N THR A 196 -8.44 -6.49 17.46
CA THR A 196 -8.05 -7.03 18.77
C THR A 196 -7.88 -5.92 19.81
N SER A 197 -7.30 -4.79 19.42
CA SER A 197 -7.14 -3.62 20.29
C SER A 197 -8.47 -2.98 20.60
N TRP A 198 -9.34 -2.86 19.62
CA TRP A 198 -10.68 -2.28 19.76
C TRP A 198 -11.57 -3.15 20.69
N CYS A 199 -11.59 -4.47 20.53
CA CYS A 199 -12.32 -5.39 21.40
C CYS A 199 -11.87 -5.26 22.85
N LYS A 200 -10.56 -5.18 23.10
CA LYS A 200 -10.01 -4.97 24.47
C LYS A 200 -10.47 -3.65 25.09
N MET A 201 -10.57 -2.59 24.30
CA MET A 201 -11.00 -1.27 24.81
C MET A 201 -12.51 -1.19 25.05
N THR A 202 -13.31 -1.90 24.28
CA THR A 202 -14.78 -1.83 24.34
C THR A 202 -15.40 -2.94 25.18
N GLY A 203 -14.64 -3.96 25.58
CA GLY A 203 -15.15 -5.15 26.25
C GLY A 203 -15.98 -6.06 25.34
N ALA A 204 -15.81 -5.95 24.02
CA ALA A 204 -16.45 -6.85 23.08
C ALA A 204 -15.73 -8.21 23.09
N GLU A 205 -16.51 -9.30 23.18
CA GLU A 205 -16.04 -10.69 23.16
C GLU A 205 -16.31 -11.34 21.78
#